data_2a92986a877b0572235288054e6c3aa6
#
_entry.id   2a92986a877b0572235288054e6c3aa6
#
_cell.length_a   1.000
_cell.length_b   1.000
_cell.length_c   1.000
_cell.angle_alpha   90.00
_cell.angle_beta   90.00
_cell.angle_gamma   90.00
#
_symmetry.space_group_name_H-M   'P 1'
#
loop_
_entity.id
_entity.type
_entity.pdbx_description
1 polymer ?
#
loop_
_entity_poly.entity_id
_entity_poly.type
_entity_poly.pdbx_seq_one_letter_code
_entity_poly.pdbx_strand_id
1 'polypeptide(L)'
;MLSPATPANEKQRLQTLRNLKLLDTPPEERFDRVTRLARQVFNTPIALVSLVDADRQWFKSRQGLDAEETPRSISFCGHAILDDKILVVNDATEDQRFCDNPLVCGDPNIRFYAGYPISAPDGNRIGTLCIIDREPRDVSNEQLQLLRELGRMVEEELIAANDSTIDPVTGVSNHNGFLAVADHLLAMCNRTQQPATLLMFQLQNFTEIDQTLGHQDSDAAAVEMAHQLSACFRNSDIVARLTADIYCVLLAGTDLDGVDAPRYRLDEQISRRNRDEENTFQLHVETHAVAYKKGRHADAEALLQDAASRIVDANEHHQEVQTAEAG
;
A
#
# COMPACT_ATOMS: atom_id res chain seq x y z
N MET A 1 26.29 -16.95 12.19
CA MET A 1 25.60 -15.79 11.54
C MET A 1 25.12 -14.81 12.62
N LEU A 2 25.37 -13.55 12.44
CA LEU A 2 24.83 -12.50 13.30
C LEU A 2 23.50 -12.00 12.73
N SER A 3 22.39 -12.21 13.45
CA SER A 3 21.12 -11.62 13.04
C SER A 3 21.14 -10.09 13.20
N PRO A 4 20.48 -9.32 12.30
CA PRO A 4 20.44 -7.88 12.40
C PRO A 4 19.75 -7.45 13.71
N ALA A 5 20.33 -6.43 14.37
CA ALA A 5 19.72 -5.84 15.55
C ALA A 5 18.39 -5.15 15.21
N THR A 6 17.54 -4.99 16.21
CA THR A 6 16.31 -4.20 16.06
C THR A 6 16.64 -2.72 16.27
N PRO A 7 16.26 -1.82 15.32
CA PRO A 7 16.44 -0.37 15.49
C PRO A 7 15.76 0.17 16.77
N ALA A 8 16.33 1.20 17.38
CA ALA A 8 15.77 1.78 18.60
C ALA A 8 14.35 2.38 18.39
N ASN A 9 14.04 2.84 17.16
CA ASN A 9 12.75 3.38 16.74
C ASN A 9 11.85 2.36 16.00
N GLU A 10 12.04 1.07 16.21
CA GLU A 10 11.40 0.00 15.44
C GLU A 10 9.88 0.12 15.36
N LYS A 11 9.22 0.43 16.47
CA LYS A 11 7.76 0.60 16.49
C LYS A 11 7.30 1.71 15.53
N GLN A 12 7.98 2.85 15.53
CA GLN A 12 7.67 3.97 14.64
C GLN A 12 8.01 3.64 13.20
N ARG A 13 9.16 3.03 12.94
CA ARG A 13 9.60 2.57 11.63
C ARG A 13 8.60 1.62 10.98
N LEU A 14 8.12 0.62 11.73
CA LEU A 14 7.10 -0.32 11.25
C LEU A 14 5.76 0.36 11.00
N GLN A 15 5.37 1.32 11.83
CA GLN A 15 4.17 2.10 11.59
C GLN A 15 4.28 2.91 10.29
N THR A 16 5.41 3.59 10.07
CA THR A 16 5.70 4.29 8.81
C THR A 16 5.63 3.37 7.62
N LEU A 17 6.31 2.20 7.68
CA LEU A 17 6.31 1.22 6.60
C LEU A 17 4.87 0.75 6.24
N ARG A 18 4.04 0.48 7.24
CA ARG A 18 2.65 0.06 7.03
C ARG A 18 1.78 1.18 6.45
N ASN A 19 2.00 2.42 6.89
CA ASN A 19 1.27 3.59 6.37
C ASN A 19 1.54 3.84 4.88
N LEU A 20 2.71 3.44 4.37
CA LEU A 20 3.02 3.51 2.94
C LEU A 20 2.22 2.53 2.07
N LYS A 21 1.59 1.52 2.67
CA LYS A 21 0.75 0.50 1.99
C LYS A 21 1.44 -0.15 0.77
N LEU A 22 2.76 -0.38 0.86
CA LEU A 22 3.57 -0.96 -0.21
C LEU A 22 3.82 -2.46 -0.04
N LEU A 23 3.69 -2.98 1.20
CA LEU A 23 3.85 -4.40 1.47
C LEU A 23 2.71 -5.19 0.83
N ASP A 24 3.05 -6.37 0.29
CA ASP A 24 2.10 -7.30 -0.32
C ASP A 24 1.30 -6.70 -1.50
N THR A 25 1.90 -5.73 -2.21
CA THR A 25 1.31 -5.08 -3.38
C THR A 25 1.96 -5.56 -4.68
N PRO A 26 1.26 -5.50 -5.83
CA PRO A 26 1.83 -5.87 -7.12
C PRO A 26 3.12 -5.10 -7.46
N PRO A 27 3.95 -5.60 -8.39
CA PRO A 27 5.09 -4.87 -8.92
C PRO A 27 4.65 -3.53 -9.52
N GLU A 28 5.49 -2.50 -9.37
CA GLU A 28 5.23 -1.16 -9.90
C GLU A 28 6.41 -0.67 -10.73
N GLU A 29 6.15 -0.23 -11.96
CA GLU A 29 7.17 0.19 -12.93
C GLU A 29 8.10 1.28 -12.38
N ARG A 30 7.60 2.18 -11.54
CA ARG A 30 8.41 3.23 -10.91
C ARG A 30 9.57 2.69 -10.07
N PHE A 31 9.41 1.54 -9.40
CA PHE A 31 10.49 0.86 -8.66
C PHE A 31 11.28 -0.08 -9.58
N ASP A 32 10.60 -0.77 -10.50
CA ASP A 32 11.23 -1.73 -11.39
C ASP A 32 12.21 -1.06 -12.37
N ARG A 33 11.92 0.14 -12.85
CA ARG A 33 12.86 0.91 -13.67
C ARG A 33 14.16 1.24 -12.94
N VAL A 34 14.09 1.54 -11.63
CA VAL A 34 15.29 1.85 -10.83
C VAL A 34 16.14 0.60 -10.61
N THR A 35 15.52 -0.54 -10.27
CA THR A 35 16.26 -1.81 -10.09
C THR A 35 16.85 -2.32 -11.40
N ARG A 36 16.14 -2.20 -12.55
CA ARG A 36 16.71 -2.52 -13.86
C ARG A 36 17.92 -1.64 -14.19
N LEU A 37 17.81 -0.33 -13.93
CA LEU A 37 18.91 0.60 -14.13
C LEU A 37 20.10 0.27 -13.22
N ALA A 38 19.87 0.03 -11.92
CA ALA A 38 20.90 -0.36 -10.98
C ALA A 38 21.62 -1.63 -11.45
N ARG A 39 20.88 -2.67 -11.79
CA ARG A 39 21.44 -3.93 -12.31
C ARG A 39 22.32 -3.71 -13.53
N GLN A 40 21.88 -2.88 -14.47
CA GLN A 40 22.60 -2.61 -15.71
C GLN A 40 23.87 -1.78 -15.48
N VAL A 41 23.77 -0.69 -14.71
CA VAL A 41 24.89 0.24 -14.48
C VAL A 41 25.99 -0.42 -13.65
N PHE A 42 25.64 -1.19 -12.62
CA PHE A 42 26.62 -1.88 -11.79
C PHE A 42 27.05 -3.23 -12.37
N ASN A 43 26.41 -3.66 -13.44
CA ASN A 43 26.66 -4.98 -14.05
C ASN A 43 26.64 -6.09 -12.99
N THR A 44 25.59 -6.10 -12.16
CA THR A 44 25.36 -7.12 -11.11
C THR A 44 24.21 -8.06 -11.51
N PRO A 45 24.24 -9.34 -11.13
CA PRO A 45 23.16 -10.27 -11.46
C PRO A 45 21.84 -9.92 -10.73
N ILE A 46 21.91 -9.29 -9.55
CA ILE A 46 20.74 -9.02 -8.71
C ILE A 46 20.70 -7.54 -8.29
N ALA A 47 19.53 -6.91 -8.38
CA ALA A 47 19.23 -5.61 -7.81
C ALA A 47 17.81 -5.61 -7.24
N LEU A 48 17.61 -5.06 -6.04
CA LEU A 48 16.33 -5.13 -5.31
C LEU A 48 15.99 -3.78 -4.68
N VAL A 49 14.70 -3.45 -4.66
CA VAL A 49 14.11 -2.55 -3.66
C VAL A 49 13.48 -3.45 -2.59
N SER A 50 14.09 -3.48 -1.43
CA SER A 50 13.74 -4.34 -0.31
C SER A 50 13.12 -3.54 0.82
N LEU A 51 11.98 -3.96 1.34
CA LEU A 51 11.32 -3.40 2.52
C LEU A 51 11.51 -4.35 3.70
N VAL A 52 11.96 -3.82 4.86
CA VAL A 52 12.25 -4.63 6.05
C VAL A 52 11.08 -4.54 7.02
N ASP A 53 10.27 -5.60 7.06
CA ASP A 53 9.14 -5.74 7.98
C ASP A 53 9.56 -6.30 9.34
N ALA A 54 8.62 -6.69 10.19
CA ALA A 54 8.85 -7.15 11.56
C ALA A 54 9.71 -8.43 11.61
N ASP A 55 9.39 -9.41 10.76
CA ASP A 55 9.98 -10.76 10.75
C ASP A 55 10.52 -11.17 9.38
N ARG A 56 10.22 -10.42 8.33
CA ARG A 56 10.60 -10.68 6.94
C ARG A 56 11.23 -9.45 6.28
N GLN A 57 11.91 -9.70 5.19
CA GLN A 57 12.35 -8.76 4.19
C GLN A 57 11.54 -9.04 2.94
N TRP A 58 10.72 -8.10 2.50
CA TRP A 58 9.85 -8.22 1.34
C TRP A 58 10.39 -7.38 0.17
N PHE A 59 10.30 -7.90 -1.06
CA PHE A 59 10.90 -7.26 -2.23
C PHE A 59 9.84 -6.55 -3.07
N LYS A 60 9.78 -5.21 -2.94
CA LYS A 60 8.89 -4.36 -3.75
C LYS A 60 9.28 -4.37 -5.23
N SER A 61 10.57 -4.45 -5.51
CA SER A 61 11.08 -4.65 -6.86
C SER A 61 12.27 -5.59 -6.82
N ARG A 62 12.33 -6.52 -7.79
CA ARG A 62 13.37 -7.56 -7.84
C ARG A 62 13.82 -7.82 -9.27
N GLN A 63 15.13 -7.80 -9.46
CA GLN A 63 15.78 -8.18 -10.71
C GLN A 63 16.78 -9.27 -10.42
N GLY A 64 16.65 -10.43 -11.09
CA GLY A 64 17.58 -11.56 -10.96
C GLY A 64 17.42 -12.41 -9.70
N LEU A 65 16.29 -12.29 -8.99
CA LEU A 65 15.91 -13.12 -7.85
C LEU A 65 14.43 -13.52 -7.98
N ASP A 66 14.12 -14.81 -7.80
CA ASP A 66 12.73 -15.31 -7.92
C ASP A 66 11.95 -15.19 -6.61
N ALA A 67 12.63 -15.26 -5.45
CA ALA A 67 12.01 -15.14 -4.14
C ALA A 67 11.33 -13.78 -3.98
N GLU A 68 10.13 -13.73 -3.38
CA GLU A 68 9.38 -12.51 -3.09
C GLU A 68 9.74 -11.92 -1.74
N GLU A 69 10.20 -12.76 -0.83
CA GLU A 69 10.60 -12.39 0.53
C GLU A 69 11.65 -13.36 1.08
N THR A 70 12.30 -12.97 2.15
CA THR A 70 13.19 -13.82 2.95
C THR A 70 13.02 -13.49 4.44
N PRO A 71 13.33 -14.41 5.37
CA PRO A 71 13.33 -14.11 6.80
C PRO A 71 14.25 -12.92 7.14
N ARG A 72 13.77 -12.00 7.96
CA ARG A 72 14.54 -10.82 8.40
C ARG A 72 15.84 -11.24 9.13
N SER A 73 15.82 -12.35 9.85
CA SER A 73 16.96 -12.84 10.63
C SER A 73 18.21 -13.14 9.79
N ILE A 74 18.06 -13.41 8.48
CA ILE A 74 19.15 -13.65 7.54
C ILE A 74 19.43 -12.46 6.61
N SER A 75 18.74 -11.34 6.81
CA SER A 75 18.72 -10.19 5.89
C SER A 75 19.96 -9.32 6.00
N PHE A 76 20.65 -9.08 4.88
CA PHE A 76 21.66 -8.03 4.74
C PHE A 76 21.04 -6.63 4.86
N CYS A 77 19.86 -6.44 4.30
CA CYS A 77 19.11 -5.17 4.36
C CYS A 77 18.69 -4.84 5.79
N GLY A 78 18.40 -5.85 6.62
CA GLY A 78 18.15 -5.67 8.05
C GLY A 78 19.34 -5.05 8.81
N HIS A 79 20.58 -5.37 8.39
CA HIS A 79 21.77 -4.71 8.89
C HIS A 79 21.97 -3.30 8.31
N ALA A 80 21.65 -3.10 7.03
CA ALA A 80 21.83 -1.83 6.36
C ALA A 80 20.95 -0.71 6.93
N ILE A 81 19.71 -1.02 7.34
CA ILE A 81 18.79 -0.02 7.92
C ILE A 81 19.20 0.49 9.31
N LEU A 82 20.23 -0.09 9.94
CA LEU A 82 20.70 0.35 11.26
C LEU A 82 21.50 1.66 11.20
N ASP A 83 22.09 1.99 10.04
CA ASP A 83 22.90 3.17 9.81
C ASP A 83 22.31 3.98 8.62
N ASP A 84 22.71 5.24 8.49
CA ASP A 84 22.38 6.12 7.35
C ASP A 84 23.37 5.97 6.17
N LYS A 85 24.43 5.16 6.36
CA LYS A 85 25.46 4.92 5.36
C LYS A 85 25.13 3.69 4.52
N ILE A 86 25.63 3.69 3.28
CA ILE A 86 25.62 2.50 2.44
C ILE A 86 26.38 1.37 3.16
N LEU A 87 25.71 0.24 3.38
CA LEU A 87 26.37 -0.97 3.83
C LEU A 87 27.07 -1.61 2.62
N VAL A 88 28.39 -1.77 2.69
CA VAL A 88 29.18 -2.47 1.68
C VAL A 88 29.79 -3.72 2.31
N VAL A 89 29.65 -4.84 1.63
CA VAL A 89 30.26 -6.13 1.94
C VAL A 89 30.97 -6.61 0.67
N ASN A 90 32.28 -6.47 0.61
CA ASN A 90 33.09 -6.78 -0.59
C ASN A 90 33.18 -8.28 -0.85
N ASP A 91 33.34 -9.07 0.23
CA ASP A 91 33.25 -10.54 0.22
C ASP A 91 32.50 -11.01 1.46
N ALA A 92 31.31 -11.53 1.26
CA ALA A 92 30.46 -12.02 2.35
C ALA A 92 31.01 -13.30 3.04
N THR A 93 31.93 -14.02 2.40
CA THR A 93 32.56 -15.19 2.99
C THR A 93 33.62 -14.81 4.03
N GLU A 94 34.17 -13.62 3.94
CA GLU A 94 35.18 -13.08 4.87
C GLU A 94 34.56 -12.19 5.95
N ASP A 95 33.32 -11.74 5.79
CA ASP A 95 32.61 -10.89 6.76
C ASP A 95 32.03 -11.71 7.90
N GLN A 96 32.50 -11.44 9.14
CA GLN A 96 32.06 -12.16 10.34
C GLN A 96 30.55 -12.12 10.61
N ARG A 97 29.83 -11.15 10.04
CA ARG A 97 28.37 -11.05 10.15
C ARG A 97 27.65 -12.04 9.26
N PHE A 98 28.27 -12.41 8.12
CA PHE A 98 27.59 -13.07 7.01
C PHE A 98 28.22 -14.38 6.55
N CYS A 99 29.46 -14.73 6.94
CA CYS A 99 30.20 -15.88 6.40
C CYS A 99 29.48 -17.24 6.56
N ASP A 100 28.63 -17.40 7.57
CA ASP A 100 27.81 -18.58 7.83
C ASP A 100 26.30 -18.35 7.53
N ASN A 101 25.98 -17.27 6.78
CA ASN A 101 24.60 -16.95 6.39
C ASN A 101 24.08 -17.93 5.32
N PRO A 102 22.83 -18.43 5.43
CA PRO A 102 22.26 -19.31 4.42
C PRO A 102 22.30 -18.79 2.99
N LEU A 103 22.16 -17.46 2.80
CA LEU A 103 22.24 -16.81 1.48
C LEU A 103 23.68 -16.71 0.92
N VAL A 104 24.69 -16.94 1.76
CA VAL A 104 26.11 -17.02 1.41
C VAL A 104 26.55 -18.46 1.18
N CYS A 105 26.14 -19.38 2.07
CA CYS A 105 26.49 -20.79 2.01
C CYS A 105 25.66 -21.58 1.00
N GLY A 106 24.49 -21.07 0.64
CA GLY A 106 23.53 -21.65 -0.31
C GLY A 106 23.06 -20.62 -1.33
N ASP A 107 22.01 -20.97 -2.09
CA ASP A 107 21.44 -20.08 -3.08
C ASP A 107 20.94 -18.77 -2.42
N PRO A 108 21.21 -17.58 -3.03
CA PRO A 108 21.83 -17.31 -4.33
C PRO A 108 23.37 -17.22 -4.35
N ASN A 109 24.07 -17.67 -3.31
CA ASN A 109 25.53 -17.66 -3.16
C ASN A 109 26.12 -16.24 -3.16
N ILE A 110 25.59 -15.38 -2.31
CA ILE A 110 26.02 -13.98 -2.18
C ILE A 110 27.49 -13.92 -1.82
N ARG A 111 28.26 -13.12 -2.58
CA ARG A 111 29.65 -12.74 -2.27
C ARG A 111 29.79 -11.25 -2.05
N PHE A 112 29.12 -10.46 -2.85
CA PHE A 112 29.13 -9.01 -2.75
C PHE A 112 27.72 -8.48 -2.43
N TYR A 113 27.65 -7.46 -1.58
CA TYR A 113 26.43 -6.72 -1.28
C TYR A 113 26.76 -5.23 -1.12
N ALA A 114 25.98 -4.35 -1.75
CA ALA A 114 25.97 -2.94 -1.41
C ALA A 114 24.52 -2.46 -1.32
N GLY A 115 24.11 -1.90 -0.18
CA GLY A 115 22.75 -1.46 0.08
C GLY A 115 22.70 -0.02 0.60
N TYR A 116 21.99 0.84 -0.13
CA TYR A 116 21.61 2.18 0.30
C TYR A 116 20.34 2.11 1.15
N PRO A 117 20.36 2.56 2.42
CA PRO A 117 19.16 2.57 3.27
C PRO A 117 18.17 3.62 2.74
N ILE A 118 16.95 3.18 2.42
CA ILE A 118 15.86 4.02 1.95
C ILE A 118 15.12 4.57 3.16
N SER A 119 14.98 5.90 3.21
CA SER A 119 14.23 6.63 4.22
C SER A 119 12.85 7.06 3.71
N ALA A 120 11.85 6.90 4.54
CA ALA A 120 10.54 7.53 4.33
C ALA A 120 10.61 9.05 4.60
N PRO A 121 9.59 9.84 4.20
CA PRO A 121 9.56 11.29 4.41
C PRO A 121 9.75 11.75 5.87
N ASP A 122 9.37 10.91 6.84
CA ASP A 122 9.55 11.16 8.27
C ASP A 122 10.94 10.77 8.82
N GLY A 123 11.87 10.36 7.93
CA GLY A 123 13.24 9.98 8.27
C GLY A 123 13.39 8.53 8.77
N ASN A 124 12.33 7.74 8.87
CA ASN A 124 12.43 6.33 9.25
C ASN A 124 13.00 5.50 8.09
N ARG A 125 14.06 4.71 8.36
CA ARG A 125 14.65 3.81 7.36
C ARG A 125 13.82 2.54 7.24
N ILE A 126 13.15 2.39 6.10
CA ILE A 126 12.14 1.35 5.87
C ILE A 126 12.66 0.15 5.07
N GLY A 127 13.78 0.33 4.38
CA GLY A 127 14.32 -0.69 3.50
C GLY A 127 15.62 -0.29 2.84
N THR A 128 15.95 -0.89 1.70
CA THR A 128 17.16 -0.59 0.93
C THR A 128 16.94 -0.70 -0.57
N LEU A 129 17.65 0.15 -1.34
CA LEU A 129 18.05 -0.22 -2.70
C LEU A 129 19.37 -0.96 -2.61
N CYS A 130 19.43 -2.20 -3.04
CA CYS A 130 20.65 -2.98 -2.98
C CYS A 130 21.02 -3.64 -4.32
N ILE A 131 22.32 -3.82 -4.50
CA ILE A 131 22.95 -4.59 -5.58
C ILE A 131 23.73 -5.73 -4.97
N ILE A 132 23.66 -6.88 -5.61
CA ILE A 132 24.19 -8.15 -5.08
C ILE A 132 24.92 -8.89 -6.21
N ASP A 133 26.06 -9.50 -5.88
CA ASP A 133 26.78 -10.37 -6.80
C ASP A 133 27.17 -11.70 -6.17
N ARG A 134 27.42 -12.68 -7.03
CA ARG A 134 27.93 -14.02 -6.70
C ARG A 134 29.47 -14.08 -6.73
N GLU A 135 30.11 -12.97 -7.04
CA GLU A 135 31.57 -12.77 -7.02
C GLU A 135 31.91 -11.61 -6.08
N PRO A 136 33.05 -11.68 -5.36
CA PRO A 136 33.55 -10.53 -4.57
C PRO A 136 33.81 -9.33 -5.45
N ARG A 137 33.56 -8.12 -4.91
CA ARG A 137 33.78 -6.85 -5.62
C ARG A 137 34.32 -5.77 -4.71
N ASP A 138 35.18 -4.93 -5.29
CA ASP A 138 35.51 -3.62 -4.75
C ASP A 138 34.66 -2.55 -5.41
N VAL A 139 34.18 -1.60 -4.62
CA VAL A 139 33.28 -0.52 -5.09
C VAL A 139 33.99 0.81 -4.94
N SER A 140 34.07 1.58 -6.03
CA SER A 140 34.65 2.93 -6.01
C SER A 140 33.71 3.95 -5.35
N ASN A 141 34.25 5.08 -4.94
CA ASN A 141 33.46 6.18 -4.38
C ASN A 141 32.43 6.72 -5.39
N GLU A 142 32.78 6.73 -6.69
CA GLU A 142 31.85 7.13 -7.75
C GLU A 142 30.69 6.17 -7.88
N GLN A 143 30.93 4.88 -7.75
CA GLN A 143 29.88 3.86 -7.74
C GLN A 143 28.99 3.98 -6.50
N LEU A 144 29.56 4.24 -5.32
CA LEU A 144 28.77 4.49 -4.12
C LEU A 144 27.91 5.76 -4.25
N GLN A 145 28.45 6.80 -4.88
CA GLN A 145 27.68 8.02 -5.15
C GLN A 145 26.51 7.75 -6.09
N LEU A 146 26.74 6.96 -7.14
CA LEU A 146 25.69 6.57 -8.08
C LEU A 146 24.60 5.70 -7.40
N LEU A 147 24.99 4.75 -6.53
CA LEU A 147 24.02 3.97 -5.76
C LEU A 147 23.17 4.85 -4.85
N ARG A 148 23.77 5.89 -4.26
CA ARG A 148 23.05 6.89 -3.46
C ARG A 148 22.06 7.69 -4.30
N GLU A 149 22.42 8.09 -5.50
CA GLU A 149 21.53 8.82 -6.41
C GLU A 149 20.33 7.96 -6.82
N LEU A 150 20.56 6.71 -7.18
CA LEU A 150 19.49 5.76 -7.49
C LEU A 150 18.59 5.48 -6.27
N GLY A 151 19.17 5.41 -5.07
CA GLY A 151 18.41 5.25 -3.83
C GLY A 151 17.49 6.45 -3.55
N ARG A 152 17.98 7.66 -3.80
CA ARG A 152 17.15 8.88 -3.70
C ARG A 152 16.01 8.90 -4.70
N MET A 153 16.21 8.38 -5.91
CA MET A 153 15.09 8.22 -6.86
C MET A 153 13.99 7.32 -6.30
N VAL A 154 14.34 6.26 -5.55
CA VAL A 154 13.35 5.43 -4.87
C VAL A 154 12.64 6.22 -3.77
N GLU A 155 13.36 7.03 -2.98
CA GLU A 155 12.78 7.91 -1.94
C GLU A 155 11.82 8.95 -2.56
N GLU A 156 12.18 9.55 -3.70
CA GLU A 156 11.32 10.48 -4.44
C GLU A 156 10.03 9.81 -4.93
N GLU A 157 10.10 8.57 -5.40
CA GLU A 157 8.90 7.80 -5.78
C GLU A 157 8.01 7.46 -4.57
N LEU A 158 8.60 7.26 -3.39
CA LEU A 158 7.83 7.09 -2.15
C LEU A 158 7.10 8.38 -1.76
N ILE A 159 7.75 9.54 -1.90
CA ILE A 159 7.15 10.85 -1.62
C ILE A 159 6.04 11.14 -2.62
N ALA A 160 6.30 10.95 -3.92
CA ALA A 160 5.31 11.20 -4.96
C ALA A 160 4.04 10.36 -4.80
N ALA A 161 4.18 9.11 -4.33
CA ALA A 161 3.06 8.25 -4.00
C ALA A 161 2.28 8.72 -2.76
N ASN A 162 2.98 9.26 -1.77
CA ASN A 162 2.36 9.76 -0.55
C ASN A 162 1.69 11.13 -0.75
N ASP A 163 2.22 11.95 -1.65
CA ASP A 163 1.67 13.28 -1.98
C ASP A 163 0.52 13.22 -3.00
N SER A 164 0.35 12.10 -3.69
CA SER A 164 -0.82 11.93 -4.57
C SER A 164 -2.11 11.96 -3.76
N THR A 165 -3.03 12.84 -4.14
CA THR A 165 -4.38 12.95 -3.56
C THR A 165 -5.45 12.27 -4.40
N ILE A 166 -5.06 11.72 -5.56
CA ILE A 166 -5.95 11.11 -6.55
C ILE A 166 -5.56 9.63 -6.73
N ASP A 167 -6.57 8.77 -6.80
CA ASP A 167 -6.38 7.37 -7.17
C ASP A 167 -6.06 7.26 -8.67
N PRO A 168 -4.94 6.65 -9.07
CA PRO A 168 -4.47 6.64 -10.45
C PRO A 168 -5.34 5.79 -11.38
N VAL A 169 -6.11 4.84 -10.86
CA VAL A 169 -6.99 3.96 -11.64
C VAL A 169 -8.32 4.65 -11.92
N THR A 170 -8.95 5.20 -10.87
CA THR A 170 -10.33 5.69 -10.93
C THR A 170 -10.47 7.20 -11.10
N GLY A 171 -9.41 7.97 -10.84
CA GLY A 171 -9.42 9.43 -10.90
C GLY A 171 -10.18 10.14 -9.78
N VAL A 172 -10.80 9.42 -8.84
CA VAL A 172 -11.38 10.01 -7.61
C VAL A 172 -10.29 10.23 -6.56
N SER A 173 -10.63 10.89 -5.45
CA SER A 173 -9.68 11.04 -4.34
C SER A 173 -9.21 9.68 -3.85
N ASN A 174 -7.95 9.57 -3.47
CA ASN A 174 -7.44 8.45 -2.69
C ASN A 174 -7.61 8.74 -1.19
N HIS A 175 -7.10 7.87 -0.32
CA HIS A 175 -7.15 8.05 1.14
C HIS A 175 -6.57 9.42 1.58
N ASN A 176 -5.41 9.81 1.04
CA ASN A 176 -4.78 11.09 1.39
C ASN A 176 -5.58 12.28 0.90
N GLY A 177 -6.12 12.19 -0.33
CA GLY A 177 -7.01 13.21 -0.91
C GLY A 177 -8.31 13.35 -0.13
N PHE A 178 -8.85 12.24 0.37
CA PHE A 178 -10.01 12.27 1.26
C PHE A 178 -9.69 13.04 2.55
N LEU A 179 -8.63 12.68 3.26
CA LEU A 179 -8.25 13.31 4.54
C LEU A 179 -7.96 14.81 4.38
N ALA A 180 -7.25 15.18 3.30
CA ALA A 180 -6.90 16.57 3.03
C ALA A 180 -8.11 17.53 2.97
N VAL A 181 -9.28 17.02 2.58
CA VAL A 181 -10.50 17.81 2.42
C VAL A 181 -11.52 17.53 3.53
N ALA A 182 -11.60 16.29 4.01
CA ALA A 182 -12.62 15.84 4.95
C ALA A 182 -12.55 16.57 6.30
N ASP A 183 -11.36 16.80 6.87
CA ASP A 183 -11.21 17.53 8.13
C ASP A 183 -11.75 18.97 8.03
N HIS A 184 -11.51 19.66 6.90
CA HIS A 184 -12.07 20.99 6.66
C HIS A 184 -13.59 20.95 6.54
N LEU A 185 -14.14 19.97 5.85
CA LEU A 185 -15.59 19.78 5.70
C LEU A 185 -16.25 19.48 7.05
N LEU A 186 -15.69 18.60 7.86
CA LEU A 186 -16.18 18.27 9.21
C LEU A 186 -16.09 19.48 10.14
N ALA A 187 -15.01 20.27 10.09
CA ALA A 187 -14.87 21.50 10.86
C ALA A 187 -15.93 22.54 10.43
N MET A 188 -16.25 22.64 9.14
CA MET A 188 -17.32 23.49 8.63
C MET A 188 -18.69 23.04 9.14
N CYS A 189 -18.99 21.74 9.04
CA CYS A 189 -20.25 21.15 9.56
C CYS A 189 -20.40 21.41 11.06
N ASN A 190 -19.35 21.25 11.86
CA ASN A 190 -19.34 21.56 13.28
C ASN A 190 -19.65 23.05 13.55
N ARG A 191 -19.06 23.98 12.78
CA ARG A 191 -19.26 25.41 12.96
C ARG A 191 -20.69 25.83 12.60
N THR A 192 -21.27 25.22 11.57
CA THR A 192 -22.62 25.52 11.08
C THR A 192 -23.70 24.67 11.72
N GLN A 193 -23.31 23.76 12.63
CA GLN A 193 -24.21 22.77 13.26
C GLN A 193 -24.97 21.91 12.25
N GLN A 194 -24.35 21.66 11.10
CA GLN A 194 -24.89 20.74 10.10
C GLN A 194 -24.42 19.32 10.39
N PRO A 195 -25.27 18.31 10.17
CA PRO A 195 -24.84 16.93 10.27
C PRO A 195 -23.86 16.56 9.15
N ALA A 196 -23.07 15.51 9.37
CA ALA A 196 -22.29 14.87 8.33
C ALA A 196 -22.36 13.35 8.51
N THR A 197 -22.41 12.61 7.40
CA THR A 197 -22.45 11.16 7.40
C THR A 197 -21.43 10.61 6.41
N LEU A 198 -20.65 9.64 6.86
CA LEU A 198 -19.77 8.86 6.01
C LEU A 198 -20.47 7.61 5.55
N LEU A 199 -20.53 7.40 4.24
CA LEU A 199 -20.90 6.12 3.63
C LEU A 199 -19.63 5.38 3.23
N MET A 200 -19.55 4.10 3.56
CA MET A 200 -18.51 3.18 3.08
C MET A 200 -19.16 2.17 2.15
N PHE A 201 -18.47 1.86 1.06
CA PHE A 201 -18.90 0.91 0.05
C PHE A 201 -17.81 -0.12 -0.16
N GLN A 202 -18.16 -1.39 -0.08
CA GLN A 202 -17.24 -2.48 -0.43
C GLN A 202 -17.72 -3.20 -1.68
N LEU A 203 -16.85 -3.32 -2.67
CA LEU A 203 -17.05 -4.13 -3.86
C LEU A 203 -16.72 -5.58 -3.53
N GLN A 204 -17.71 -6.36 -3.12
CA GLN A 204 -17.59 -7.69 -2.52
C GLN A 204 -16.93 -8.72 -3.46
N ASN A 205 -17.18 -8.61 -4.76
CA ASN A 205 -16.66 -9.54 -5.75
C ASN A 205 -15.41 -9.03 -6.50
N PHE A 206 -14.71 -8.01 -5.98
CA PHE A 206 -13.50 -7.46 -6.62
C PHE A 206 -12.43 -8.53 -6.82
N THR A 207 -12.12 -9.30 -5.78
CA THR A 207 -11.12 -10.38 -5.83
C THR A 207 -11.52 -11.49 -6.81
N GLU A 208 -12.80 -11.83 -6.89
CA GLU A 208 -13.31 -12.81 -7.84
C GLU A 208 -13.15 -12.33 -9.30
N ILE A 209 -13.47 -11.07 -9.58
CA ILE A 209 -13.25 -10.45 -10.89
C ILE A 209 -11.77 -10.51 -11.27
N ASP A 210 -10.89 -10.11 -10.35
CA ASP A 210 -9.44 -10.10 -10.58
C ASP A 210 -8.86 -11.49 -10.87
N GLN A 211 -9.31 -12.51 -10.12
CA GLN A 211 -8.84 -13.89 -10.29
C GLN A 211 -9.41 -14.58 -11.52
N THR A 212 -10.64 -14.25 -11.93
CA THR A 212 -11.34 -14.95 -13.02
C THR A 212 -11.21 -14.26 -14.37
N LEU A 213 -11.21 -12.92 -14.40
CA LEU A 213 -11.17 -12.11 -15.61
C LEU A 213 -9.84 -11.36 -15.78
N GLY A 214 -9.06 -11.18 -14.71
CA GLY A 214 -7.75 -10.53 -14.69
C GLY A 214 -7.77 -9.06 -14.31
N HIS A 215 -6.57 -8.49 -14.14
CA HIS A 215 -6.38 -7.12 -13.64
C HIS A 215 -7.04 -6.03 -14.49
N GLN A 216 -7.16 -6.21 -15.79
CA GLN A 216 -7.79 -5.24 -16.67
C GLN A 216 -9.29 -5.10 -16.38
N ASP A 217 -9.97 -6.19 -16.09
CA ASP A 217 -11.40 -6.19 -15.75
C ASP A 217 -11.64 -5.74 -14.30
N SER A 218 -10.74 -6.05 -13.36
CA SER A 218 -10.83 -5.51 -12.00
C SER A 218 -10.59 -4.00 -11.95
N ASP A 219 -9.67 -3.47 -12.75
CA ASP A 219 -9.48 -2.03 -12.92
C ASP A 219 -10.73 -1.39 -13.58
N ALA A 220 -11.31 -2.02 -14.58
CA ALA A 220 -12.56 -1.56 -15.19
C ALA A 220 -13.72 -1.56 -14.19
N ALA A 221 -13.83 -2.57 -13.33
CA ALA A 221 -14.81 -2.61 -12.25
C ALA A 221 -14.60 -1.48 -11.23
N ALA A 222 -13.33 -1.18 -10.91
CA ALA A 222 -12.99 -0.07 -10.02
C ALA A 222 -13.37 1.30 -10.63
N VAL A 223 -13.07 1.51 -11.91
CA VAL A 223 -13.45 2.76 -12.63
C VAL A 223 -14.96 2.90 -12.70
N GLU A 224 -15.67 1.82 -13.01
CA GLU A 224 -17.12 1.82 -13.08
C GLU A 224 -17.76 2.14 -11.72
N MET A 225 -17.28 1.54 -10.64
CA MET A 225 -17.75 1.84 -9.28
C MET A 225 -17.56 3.32 -8.93
N ALA A 226 -16.39 3.88 -9.20
CA ALA A 226 -16.10 5.30 -8.96
C ALA A 226 -17.00 6.23 -9.80
N HIS A 227 -17.30 5.85 -11.04
CA HIS A 227 -18.23 6.55 -11.93
C HIS A 227 -19.66 6.54 -11.38
N GLN A 228 -20.17 5.38 -10.95
CA GLN A 228 -21.50 5.24 -10.34
C GLN A 228 -21.63 6.10 -9.07
N LEU A 229 -20.61 6.09 -8.20
CA LEU A 229 -20.57 6.95 -7.02
C LEU A 229 -20.59 8.43 -7.41
N SER A 230 -19.73 8.86 -8.32
CA SER A 230 -19.65 10.26 -8.75
C SER A 230 -20.94 10.76 -9.42
N ALA A 231 -21.68 9.87 -10.09
CA ALA A 231 -22.97 10.19 -10.71
C ALA A 231 -24.13 10.29 -9.69
N CYS A 232 -24.05 9.53 -8.58
CA CYS A 232 -25.10 9.48 -7.56
C CYS A 232 -25.00 10.59 -6.52
N PHE A 233 -23.78 11.05 -6.22
CA PHE A 233 -23.53 12.02 -5.15
C PHE A 233 -23.26 13.43 -5.71
N ARG A 234 -23.36 14.43 -4.86
CA ARG A 234 -23.20 15.84 -5.26
C ARG A 234 -21.74 16.23 -5.38
N ASN A 235 -21.43 17.26 -6.13
CA ASN A 235 -20.06 17.83 -6.20
C ASN A 235 -19.56 18.39 -4.85
N SER A 236 -20.46 18.62 -3.89
CA SER A 236 -20.11 19.02 -2.51
C SER A 236 -19.72 17.83 -1.63
N ASP A 237 -20.01 16.62 -2.05
CA ASP A 237 -19.71 15.39 -1.32
C ASP A 237 -18.33 14.88 -1.77
N ILE A 238 -17.57 14.31 -0.83
CA ILE A 238 -16.21 13.83 -1.13
C ILE A 238 -16.29 12.35 -1.46
N VAL A 239 -16.05 11.99 -2.72
CA VAL A 239 -15.92 10.61 -3.17
C VAL A 239 -14.46 10.20 -3.17
N ALA A 240 -14.13 9.05 -2.55
CA ALA A 240 -12.76 8.53 -2.52
C ALA A 240 -12.71 7.01 -2.63
N ARG A 241 -11.60 6.50 -3.17
CA ARG A 241 -11.21 5.09 -3.14
C ARG A 241 -10.12 4.90 -2.09
N LEU A 242 -10.37 4.08 -1.08
CA LEU A 242 -9.47 3.88 0.05
C LEU A 242 -8.54 2.69 -0.14
N THR A 243 -9.06 1.60 -0.71
CA THR A 243 -8.33 0.39 -1.09
C THR A 243 -8.76 -0.07 -2.47
N ALA A 244 -8.29 -1.24 -2.93
CA ALA A 244 -8.68 -1.81 -4.22
C ALA A 244 -10.20 -1.95 -4.37
N ASP A 245 -10.89 -2.34 -3.30
CA ASP A 245 -12.31 -2.72 -3.24
C ASP A 245 -13.17 -1.82 -2.34
N ILE A 246 -12.55 -0.89 -1.57
CA ILE A 246 -13.27 -0.04 -0.61
C ILE A 246 -13.29 1.42 -1.07
N TYR A 247 -14.50 1.99 -1.09
CA TYR A 247 -14.76 3.39 -1.39
C TYR A 247 -15.46 4.07 -0.23
N CYS A 248 -15.39 5.38 -0.18
CA CYS A 248 -16.17 6.16 0.76
C CYS A 248 -16.75 7.43 0.11
N VAL A 249 -17.86 7.90 0.70
CA VAL A 249 -18.46 9.20 0.37
C VAL A 249 -18.79 9.94 1.66
N LEU A 250 -18.21 11.13 1.86
CA LEU A 250 -18.55 12.00 2.98
C LEU A 250 -19.61 13.01 2.54
N LEU A 251 -20.78 12.92 3.15
CA LEU A 251 -21.95 13.75 2.89
C LEU A 251 -22.03 14.90 3.89
N ALA A 252 -21.89 16.14 3.42
CA ALA A 252 -22.07 17.33 4.24
C ALA A 252 -23.56 17.70 4.32
N GLY A 253 -24.01 18.12 5.51
CA GLY A 253 -25.40 18.53 5.72
C GLY A 253 -26.42 17.40 5.66
N THR A 254 -25.98 16.14 5.80
CA THR A 254 -26.83 14.95 5.70
C THR A 254 -26.65 14.09 6.96
N ASP A 255 -27.75 13.75 7.62
CA ASP A 255 -27.81 12.81 8.74
C ASP A 255 -28.06 11.37 8.27
N LEU A 256 -28.17 10.43 9.20
CA LEU A 256 -28.41 9.01 8.87
C LEU A 256 -29.74 8.77 8.16
N ASP A 257 -30.78 9.56 8.45
CA ASP A 257 -32.08 9.40 7.79
C ASP A 257 -32.05 9.92 6.35
N GLY A 258 -31.16 10.89 6.08
CA GLY A 258 -30.98 11.48 4.75
C GLY A 258 -30.17 10.63 3.76
N VAL A 259 -29.53 9.51 4.21
CA VAL A 259 -28.70 8.69 3.33
C VAL A 259 -29.49 7.66 2.50
N ASP A 260 -30.72 7.34 2.85
CA ASP A 260 -31.48 6.31 2.19
C ASP A 260 -31.77 6.64 0.72
N ALA A 261 -32.10 7.89 0.41
CA ALA A 261 -32.39 8.29 -0.96
C ALA A 261 -31.18 8.19 -1.91
N PRO A 262 -29.96 8.68 -1.58
CA PRO A 262 -28.79 8.45 -2.42
C PRO A 262 -28.36 6.99 -2.49
N ARG A 263 -28.49 6.20 -1.41
CA ARG A 263 -28.22 4.76 -1.44
C ARG A 263 -29.15 4.04 -2.41
N TYR A 264 -30.45 4.27 -2.31
CA TYR A 264 -31.45 3.65 -3.19
C TYR A 264 -31.15 3.99 -4.68
N ARG A 265 -30.76 5.24 -4.99
CA ARG A 265 -30.40 5.62 -6.36
C ARG A 265 -29.18 4.83 -6.86
N LEU A 266 -28.16 4.67 -6.01
CA LEU A 266 -26.97 3.89 -6.34
C LEU A 266 -27.32 2.43 -6.60
N ASP A 267 -28.11 1.82 -5.71
CA ASP A 267 -28.57 0.42 -5.84
C ASP A 267 -29.39 0.20 -7.13
N GLU A 268 -30.26 1.16 -7.51
CA GLU A 268 -30.98 1.11 -8.78
C GLU A 268 -30.04 1.21 -9.98
N GLN A 269 -29.06 2.09 -9.95
CA GLN A 269 -28.11 2.27 -11.05
C GLN A 269 -27.23 1.03 -11.21
N ILE A 270 -26.69 0.49 -10.13
CA ILE A 270 -25.92 -0.75 -10.13
C ILE A 270 -26.77 -1.91 -10.63
N SER A 271 -28.02 -2.04 -10.15
CA SER A 271 -28.94 -3.08 -10.58
C SER A 271 -29.29 -2.98 -12.08
N ARG A 272 -29.43 -1.75 -12.60
CA ARG A 272 -29.65 -1.53 -14.06
C ARG A 272 -28.44 -1.93 -14.86
N ARG A 273 -27.25 -1.51 -14.44
CA ARG A 273 -25.98 -1.86 -15.07
C ARG A 273 -25.76 -3.38 -15.07
N ASN A 274 -26.01 -4.06 -13.97
CA ASN A 274 -25.82 -5.50 -13.83
C ASN A 274 -26.82 -6.34 -14.68
N ARG A 275 -27.94 -5.77 -15.10
CA ARG A 275 -28.90 -6.42 -16.02
C ARG A 275 -28.52 -6.33 -17.49
N ASP A 276 -27.55 -5.49 -17.81
CA ASP A 276 -27.07 -5.33 -19.18
C ASP A 276 -26.11 -6.49 -19.52
N GLU A 277 -26.50 -7.32 -20.48
CA GLU A 277 -25.75 -8.51 -20.91
C GLU A 277 -24.43 -8.18 -21.62
N GLU A 278 -24.21 -6.91 -22.02
CA GLU A 278 -22.95 -6.47 -22.62
C GLU A 278 -21.84 -6.31 -21.58
N ASN A 279 -22.16 -6.26 -20.28
CA ASN A 279 -21.16 -6.13 -19.22
C ASN A 279 -20.48 -7.48 -18.91
N THR A 280 -19.16 -7.48 -18.93
CA THR A 280 -18.32 -8.67 -18.67
C THR A 280 -18.35 -9.11 -17.22
N PHE A 281 -18.69 -8.21 -16.28
CA PHE A 281 -18.79 -8.46 -14.84
C PHE A 281 -19.98 -7.72 -14.23
N GLN A 282 -20.43 -8.19 -13.08
CA GLN A 282 -21.41 -7.52 -12.23
C GLN A 282 -20.70 -6.81 -11.06
N LEU A 283 -21.35 -5.79 -10.48
CA LEU A 283 -20.89 -5.12 -9.27
C LEU A 283 -21.76 -5.56 -8.10
N HIS A 284 -21.17 -6.22 -7.10
CA HIS A 284 -21.83 -6.58 -5.85
C HIS A 284 -21.32 -5.66 -4.75
N VAL A 285 -22.16 -4.72 -4.30
CA VAL A 285 -21.75 -3.64 -3.40
C VAL A 285 -22.48 -3.75 -2.08
N GLU A 286 -21.71 -3.78 -1.01
CA GLU A 286 -22.21 -3.63 0.36
C GLU A 286 -21.99 -2.19 0.85
N THR A 287 -22.94 -1.64 1.62
CA THR A 287 -22.92 -0.25 2.05
C THR A 287 -23.14 -0.12 3.56
N HIS A 288 -22.23 0.62 4.23
CA HIS A 288 -22.34 0.98 5.64
C HIS A 288 -22.38 2.50 5.83
N ALA A 289 -23.10 2.96 6.86
CA ALA A 289 -23.24 4.38 7.17
C ALA A 289 -22.81 4.69 8.61
N VAL A 290 -22.05 5.75 8.79
CA VAL A 290 -21.61 6.26 10.09
C VAL A 290 -21.84 7.76 10.19
N ALA A 291 -22.68 8.19 11.14
CA ALA A 291 -22.84 9.60 11.43
C ALA A 291 -21.59 10.15 12.15
N TYR A 292 -21.08 11.27 11.66
CA TYR A 292 -20.03 12.00 12.35
C TYR A 292 -20.54 12.55 13.68
N LYS A 293 -19.78 12.35 14.76
CA LYS A 293 -20.07 12.87 16.10
C LYS A 293 -18.81 13.52 16.68
N LYS A 294 -18.82 14.82 16.84
CA LYS A 294 -17.68 15.62 17.35
C LYS A 294 -17.05 15.09 18.64
N GLY A 295 -17.84 14.51 19.55
CA GLY A 295 -17.33 13.96 20.82
C GLY A 295 -16.74 12.54 20.71
N ARG A 296 -16.95 11.86 19.57
CA ARG A 296 -16.48 10.50 19.30
C ARG A 296 -15.34 10.48 18.29
N HIS A 297 -15.43 11.28 17.23
CA HIS A 297 -14.46 11.33 16.15
C HIS A 297 -13.63 12.61 16.28
N ALA A 298 -12.34 12.45 16.58
CA ALA A 298 -11.42 13.58 16.73
C ALA A 298 -11.16 14.28 15.39
N ASP A 299 -11.09 13.50 14.31
CA ASP A 299 -10.78 13.90 12.94
C ASP A 299 -11.44 12.95 11.92
N ALA A 300 -11.17 13.15 10.63
CA ALA A 300 -11.68 12.33 9.54
C ALA A 300 -11.10 10.91 9.58
N GLU A 301 -9.87 10.73 10.04
CA GLU A 301 -9.25 9.40 10.18
C GLU A 301 -9.99 8.56 11.23
N ALA A 302 -10.32 9.15 12.39
CA ALA A 302 -11.11 8.47 13.42
C ALA A 302 -12.51 8.07 12.93
N LEU A 303 -13.12 8.89 12.06
CA LEU A 303 -14.40 8.57 11.43
C LEU A 303 -14.27 7.40 10.43
N LEU A 304 -13.19 7.36 9.63
CA LEU A 304 -12.89 6.24 8.75
C LEU A 304 -12.66 4.93 9.51
N GLN A 305 -11.93 4.99 10.62
CA GLN A 305 -11.65 3.82 11.46
C GLN A 305 -12.94 3.25 12.09
N ASP A 306 -13.86 4.12 12.57
CA ASP A 306 -15.18 3.69 13.08
C ASP A 306 -16.02 3.05 11.97
N ALA A 307 -15.93 3.55 10.75
CA ALA A 307 -16.65 2.98 9.61
C ALA A 307 -16.04 1.65 9.13
N ALA A 308 -14.71 1.55 9.09
CA ALA A 308 -14.01 0.33 8.70
C ALA A 308 -14.28 -0.83 9.66
N SER A 309 -14.35 -0.58 10.98
CA SER A 309 -14.67 -1.61 11.96
C SER A 309 -16.04 -2.26 11.71
N ARG A 310 -17.00 -1.50 11.20
CA ARG A 310 -18.34 -2.04 10.88
C ARG A 310 -18.37 -2.95 9.66
N ILE A 311 -17.48 -2.73 8.69
CA ILE A 311 -17.31 -3.64 7.54
C ILE A 311 -16.75 -4.98 8.04
N VAL A 312 -15.76 -4.95 8.92
CA VAL A 312 -15.14 -6.18 9.48
C VAL A 312 -16.18 -6.98 10.28
N ASP A 313 -16.91 -6.32 11.18
CA ASP A 313 -17.95 -6.96 12.00
C ASP A 313 -19.06 -7.60 11.11
N ALA A 314 -19.44 -6.94 10.02
CA ALA A 314 -20.44 -7.46 9.08
C ALA A 314 -19.91 -8.68 8.30
N ASN A 315 -18.66 -8.66 7.85
CA ASN A 315 -18.04 -9.77 7.13
C ASN A 315 -17.88 -11.02 8.03
N GLU A 316 -17.51 -10.84 9.30
CA GLU A 316 -17.43 -11.94 10.27
C GLU A 316 -18.80 -12.58 10.50
N HIS A 317 -19.86 -11.78 10.62
CA HIS A 317 -21.23 -12.27 10.79
C HIS A 317 -21.77 -13.04 9.57
N HIS A 318 -21.42 -12.61 8.34
CA HIS A 318 -21.77 -13.31 7.11
C HIS A 318 -21.06 -14.68 6.99
N GLN A 319 -19.80 -14.77 7.41
CA GLN A 319 -19.06 -16.05 7.41
C GLN A 319 -19.60 -17.03 8.45
N GLU A 320 -20.00 -16.57 9.63
CA GLU A 320 -20.64 -17.41 10.66
C GLU A 320 -22.00 -17.95 10.21
N VAL A 321 -22.81 -17.14 9.52
CA VAL A 321 -24.11 -17.57 9.00
C VAL A 321 -23.95 -18.61 7.88
N GLN A 322 -23.02 -18.39 6.93
CA GLN A 322 -22.77 -19.35 5.85
C GLN A 322 -22.19 -20.69 6.35
N THR A 323 -21.36 -20.67 7.40
CA THR A 323 -20.86 -21.90 8.03
C THR A 323 -21.93 -22.64 8.82
N ALA A 324 -22.91 -21.94 9.37
CA ALA A 324 -24.04 -22.54 10.09
C ALA A 324 -25.10 -23.13 9.15
N GLU A 325 -25.25 -22.63 7.92
CA GLU A 325 -26.17 -23.19 6.92
C GLU A 325 -25.60 -24.38 6.12
N ALA A 326 -24.26 -24.53 6.15
CA ALA A 326 -23.52 -25.60 5.43
C ALA A 326 -23.25 -26.85 6.29
N GLY A 327 -23.59 -26.86 7.60
CA GLY A 327 -23.39 -27.95 8.56
C GLY A 327 -24.72 -28.54 9.04
#